data_45ce55230bdb42ef6f748cc9457b80a3
#
_entry.id   45ce55230bdb42ef6f748cc9457b80a3
#
_cell.length_a   1.000
_cell.length_b   1.000
_cell.length_c   1.000
_cell.angle_alpha   90.00
_cell.angle_beta   90.00
_cell.angle_gamma   90.00
#
_symmetry.space_group_name_H-M   'P 1'
#
loop_
_entity.id
_entity.type
_entity.pdbx_description
1 polymer ?
#
loop_
_entity_poly.entity_id
_entity_poly.type
_entity_poly.pdbx_seq_one_letter_code
_entity_poly.pdbx_strand_id
1 'polypeptide(L)'
;MALVFAACASSTPEAATKKYLQCMQKGEYAAMLDQMYFKNGITDEQKAELLGMVEEKAKAEVEKKGGIASFEIGEIEMAEDGKTANVSYTLKYGDGSTKEDNEDLIQVDGKWMINSGK
;
A
#
# COMPACT_ATOMS: atom_id res chain seq x y z
N MET A 1 -12.32 9.21 24.59
CA MET A 1 -12.21 9.04 24.05
C MET A 1 -11.77 9.09 23.05
N ALA A 2 -11.38 9.28 22.73
CA ALA A 2 -11.03 9.18 21.89
C ALA A 2 -10.72 9.17 21.02
N LEU A 3 -10.48 9.09 20.82
CA LEU A 3 -10.14 8.95 19.95
C LEU A 3 -9.95 8.88 18.93
N VAL A 4 -10.07 8.98 18.90
CA VAL A 4 -10.05 8.83 17.96
C VAL A 4 -9.52 9.05 16.89
N PHE A 5 -9.09 9.27 16.66
CA PHE A 5 -8.64 9.33 15.78
C PHE A 5 -7.85 8.97 15.16
N ALA A 6 -7.59 9.46 15.65
CA ALA A 6 -6.32 8.95 15.15
C ALA A 6 -6.51 7.95 14.07
N ALA A 7 -7.61 7.52 14.08
CA ALA A 7 -8.01 6.52 13.13
C ALA A 7 -7.66 6.88 11.70
N CYS A 8 -7.60 8.14 11.39
CA CYS A 8 -7.32 8.55 10.03
C CYS A 8 -5.84 8.49 9.69
N ALA A 9 -4.99 8.37 10.67
CA ALA A 9 -3.56 8.28 10.41
C ALA A 9 -3.15 6.84 10.23
N SER A 10 -2.15 6.61 9.40
CA SER A 10 -1.55 5.29 9.27
C SER A 10 -0.60 5.07 10.42
N SER A 11 -1.16 4.86 11.61
CA SER A 11 -0.40 4.78 12.84
C SER A 11 0.25 3.43 13.11
N THR A 12 -0.05 2.44 12.29
CA THR A 12 0.57 1.10 12.38
C THR A 12 0.89 0.60 10.99
N PRO A 13 1.86 -0.31 10.87
CA PRO A 13 2.16 -0.91 9.58
C PRO A 13 0.95 -1.64 8.99
N GLU A 14 0.17 -2.29 9.83
CA GLU A 14 -1.03 -2.98 9.38
C GLU A 14 -2.03 -2.02 8.76
N ALA A 15 -2.31 -0.90 9.45
CA ALA A 15 -3.26 0.09 8.95
C ALA A 15 -2.80 0.71 7.64
N ALA A 16 -1.50 1.00 7.54
CA ALA A 16 -0.94 1.58 6.31
C ALA A 16 -1.07 0.62 5.13
N THR A 17 -0.74 -0.66 5.35
CA THR A 17 -0.84 -1.67 4.31
C THR A 17 -2.29 -1.88 3.89
N LYS A 18 -3.19 -1.93 4.85
CA LYS A 18 -4.61 -2.10 4.58
C LYS A 18 -5.14 -0.96 3.71
N LYS A 19 -4.79 0.27 4.05
CA LYS A 19 -5.21 1.43 3.27
C LYS A 19 -4.67 1.39 1.85
N TYR A 20 -3.40 1.01 1.71
CA TYR A 20 -2.75 0.86 0.41
C TYR A 20 -3.49 -0.17 -0.45
N LEU A 21 -3.80 -1.34 0.12
CA LEU A 21 -4.50 -2.40 -0.59
C LEU A 21 -5.94 -2.02 -0.91
N GLN A 22 -6.60 -1.28 -0.03
CA GLN A 22 -7.95 -0.78 -0.29
C GLN A 22 -7.97 0.16 -1.49
N CYS A 23 -6.98 1.04 -1.59
CA CYS A 23 -6.87 1.94 -2.73
C CYS A 23 -6.68 1.15 -4.03
N MET A 24 -5.85 0.12 -3.99
CA MET A 24 -5.63 -0.75 -5.14
C MET A 24 -6.92 -1.46 -5.53
N GLN A 25 -7.65 -1.97 -4.54
CA GLN A 25 -8.91 -2.69 -4.75
C GLN A 25 -9.97 -1.81 -5.42
N LYS A 26 -10.01 -0.55 -5.01
CA LYS A 26 -10.99 0.40 -5.54
C LYS A 26 -10.53 1.07 -6.83
N GLY A 27 -9.31 0.82 -7.25
CA GLY A 27 -8.76 1.46 -8.45
C GLY A 27 -8.34 2.91 -8.22
N GLU A 28 -8.17 3.30 -6.98
CA GLU A 28 -7.76 4.67 -6.62
C GLU A 28 -6.23 4.75 -6.59
N TYR A 29 -5.62 4.67 -7.77
CA TYR A 29 -4.17 4.57 -7.86
C TYR A 29 -3.44 5.84 -7.46
N ALA A 30 -4.05 7.01 -7.67
CA ALA A 30 -3.44 8.25 -7.20
C ALA A 30 -3.33 8.27 -5.68
N ALA A 31 -4.41 7.86 -5.00
CA ALA A 31 -4.41 7.76 -3.54
C ALA A 31 -3.44 6.68 -3.07
N MET A 32 -3.29 5.61 -3.84
CA MET A 32 -2.34 4.56 -3.54
C MET A 32 -0.92 5.10 -3.54
N LEU A 33 -0.57 5.91 -4.54
CA LEU A 33 0.76 6.52 -4.62
C LEU A 33 1.01 7.48 -3.46
N ASP A 34 -0.03 8.12 -2.94
CA ASP A 34 0.10 9.03 -1.80
C ASP A 34 0.48 8.28 -0.51
N GLN A 35 0.32 6.96 -0.48
CA GLN A 35 0.72 6.14 0.65
C GLN A 35 2.19 5.72 0.57
N MET A 36 2.88 6.07 -0.51
CA MET A 36 4.25 5.63 -0.75
C MET A 36 5.26 6.70 -0.35
N TYR A 37 6.38 6.24 0.16
CA TYR A 37 7.50 7.11 0.54
C TYR A 37 8.59 7.01 -0.52
N PHE A 38 9.04 8.15 -0.99
CA PHE A 38 10.13 8.25 -1.94
C PHE A 38 11.30 8.95 -1.25
N LYS A 39 12.36 8.22 -1.02
CA LYS A 39 13.52 8.69 -0.25
C LYS A 39 14.07 10.03 -0.73
N ASN A 40 14.15 10.22 -2.03
CA ASN A 40 14.68 11.44 -2.63
C ASN A 40 13.56 12.39 -3.10
N GLY A 41 12.34 12.14 -2.63
CA GLY A 41 11.19 12.91 -3.06
C GLY A 41 10.76 12.53 -4.47
N ILE A 42 9.69 13.15 -4.91
CA ILE A 42 9.16 12.90 -6.24
C ILE A 42 8.52 14.19 -6.72
N THR A 43 8.82 14.59 -7.96
CA THR A 43 8.20 15.79 -8.53
C THR A 43 6.78 15.45 -9.01
N ASP A 44 5.96 16.49 -9.20
CA ASP A 44 4.60 16.28 -9.72
C ASP A 44 4.62 15.60 -11.07
N GLU A 45 5.59 15.95 -11.91
CA GLU A 45 5.75 15.34 -13.22
C GLU A 45 6.10 13.86 -13.12
N GLN A 46 7.04 13.52 -12.25
CA GLN A 46 7.43 12.13 -12.02
C GLN A 46 6.27 11.33 -11.45
N LYS A 47 5.49 11.94 -10.56
CA LYS A 47 4.34 11.28 -9.96
C LYS A 47 3.28 10.99 -11.01
N ALA A 48 3.04 11.93 -11.93
CA ALA A 48 2.08 11.74 -13.00
C ALA A 48 2.52 10.61 -13.93
N GLU A 49 3.81 10.52 -14.25
CA GLU A 49 4.34 9.44 -15.06
C GLU A 49 4.17 8.08 -14.38
N LEU A 50 4.50 8.04 -13.09
CA LEU A 50 4.37 6.82 -12.31
C LEU A 50 2.90 6.39 -12.22
N LEU A 51 2.00 7.34 -12.03
CA LEU A 51 0.57 7.05 -12.00
C LEU A 51 0.11 6.43 -13.31
N GLY A 52 0.56 6.98 -14.43
CA GLY A 52 0.23 6.43 -15.74
C GLY A 52 0.69 4.99 -15.90
N MET A 53 1.92 4.70 -15.46
CA MET A 53 2.47 3.35 -15.53
C MET A 53 1.68 2.38 -14.64
N VAL A 54 1.35 2.81 -13.43
CA VAL A 54 0.61 1.97 -12.49
C VAL A 54 -0.79 1.69 -13.02
N GLU A 55 -1.47 2.73 -13.54
CA GLU A 55 -2.80 2.55 -14.11
C GLU A 55 -2.77 1.58 -15.28
N GLU A 56 -1.76 1.67 -16.12
CA GLU A 56 -1.66 0.79 -17.27
C GLU A 56 -1.38 -0.65 -16.88
N LYS A 57 -0.38 -0.87 -16.01
CA LYS A 57 0.05 -2.22 -15.66
C LYS A 57 -0.79 -2.87 -14.56
N ALA A 58 -0.95 -2.17 -13.45
CA ALA A 58 -1.65 -2.74 -12.32
C ALA A 58 -3.14 -2.92 -12.62
N LYS A 59 -3.73 -1.93 -13.23
CA LYS A 59 -5.15 -2.00 -13.58
C LYS A 59 -5.42 -3.15 -14.55
N ALA A 60 -4.56 -3.29 -15.56
CA ALA A 60 -4.73 -4.34 -16.55
C ALA A 60 -4.62 -5.72 -15.91
N GLU A 61 -3.64 -5.92 -15.03
CA GLU A 61 -3.47 -7.18 -14.34
C GLU A 61 -4.64 -7.52 -13.44
N VAL A 62 -5.09 -6.53 -12.67
CA VAL A 62 -6.20 -6.71 -11.75
C VAL A 62 -7.49 -7.02 -12.52
N GLU A 63 -7.77 -6.27 -13.57
CA GLU A 63 -8.98 -6.48 -14.37
C GLU A 63 -8.97 -7.82 -15.07
N LYS A 64 -7.80 -8.26 -15.54
CA LYS A 64 -7.65 -9.55 -16.19
C LYS A 64 -8.06 -10.69 -15.27
N LYS A 65 -7.85 -10.52 -13.97
CA LYS A 65 -8.16 -11.53 -12.96
C LYS A 65 -9.52 -11.33 -12.30
N GLY A 66 -10.31 -10.42 -12.81
CA GLY A 66 -11.66 -10.19 -12.29
C GLY A 66 -11.73 -9.23 -11.11
N GLY A 67 -10.70 -8.41 -10.92
CA GLY A 67 -10.63 -7.47 -9.81
C GLY A 67 -10.14 -8.13 -8.54
N ILE A 68 -9.88 -7.33 -7.52
CA ILE A 68 -9.48 -7.84 -6.20
C ILE A 68 -10.74 -8.01 -5.37
N ALA A 69 -11.11 -9.27 -5.12
CA ALA A 69 -12.31 -9.57 -4.35
C ALA A 69 -12.11 -9.29 -2.86
N SER A 70 -10.93 -9.65 -2.33
CA SER A 70 -10.64 -9.42 -0.92
C SER A 70 -9.12 -9.49 -0.72
N PHE A 71 -8.69 -9.10 0.47
CA PHE A 71 -7.29 -9.25 0.85
C PHE A 71 -7.21 -9.56 2.34
N GLU A 72 -6.09 -10.13 2.75
CA GLU A 72 -5.88 -10.50 4.13
C GLU A 72 -4.45 -10.16 4.53
N ILE A 73 -4.30 -9.48 5.65
CA ILE A 73 -2.98 -9.14 6.19
C ILE A 73 -2.44 -10.36 6.92
N GLY A 74 -1.21 -10.73 6.62
CA GLY A 74 -0.55 -11.86 7.26
C GLY A 74 0.43 -11.41 8.33
N GLU A 75 1.68 -11.87 8.22
CA GLU A 75 2.70 -11.56 9.22
C GLU A 75 3.21 -10.13 9.11
N ILE A 76 3.52 -9.54 10.26
CA ILE A 76 4.12 -8.22 10.36
C ILE A 76 5.42 -8.37 11.12
N GLU A 77 6.54 -8.05 10.46
CA GLU A 77 7.86 -8.09 11.07
C GLU A 77 8.37 -6.69 11.30
N MET A 78 8.47 -6.29 12.56
CA MET A 78 9.02 -4.98 12.92
C MET A 78 10.53 -5.07 13.04
N ALA A 79 11.23 -4.05 12.53
CA ALA A 79 12.65 -3.95 12.73
C ALA A 79 12.93 -3.54 14.20
N GLU A 80 14.14 -3.79 14.64
CA GLU A 80 14.52 -3.48 16.02
C GLU A 80 14.40 -2.00 16.34
N ASP A 81 14.61 -1.14 15.37
CA ASP A 81 14.54 0.30 15.59
C ASP A 81 13.09 0.80 15.68
N GLY A 82 12.12 -0.06 15.38
CA GLY A 82 10.71 0.32 15.38
C GLY A 82 10.30 1.30 14.30
N LYS A 83 11.18 1.57 13.35
CA LYS A 83 10.92 2.56 12.29
C LYS A 83 10.66 1.95 10.93
N THR A 84 10.93 0.66 10.78
CA THR A 84 10.66 -0.05 9.53
C THR A 84 9.95 -1.35 9.85
N ALA A 85 9.21 -1.86 8.88
CA ALA A 85 8.49 -3.11 9.05
C ALA A 85 8.30 -3.76 7.69
N ASN A 86 8.06 -5.06 7.70
CA ASN A 86 7.65 -5.79 6.50
C ASN A 86 6.30 -6.43 6.80
N VAL A 87 5.34 -6.19 5.93
CA VAL A 87 3.98 -6.72 6.09
C VAL A 87 3.66 -7.65 4.92
N SER A 88 3.32 -8.88 5.25
CA SER A 88 2.91 -9.88 4.27
C SER A 88 1.40 -9.83 4.10
N TYR A 89 0.92 -10.13 2.92
CA TYR A 89 -0.52 -10.15 2.65
C TYR A 89 -0.85 -11.11 1.52
N THR A 90 -2.12 -11.46 1.44
CA THR A 90 -2.64 -12.31 0.39
C THR A 90 -3.79 -11.58 -0.29
N LEU A 91 -3.73 -11.49 -1.62
CA LEU A 91 -4.83 -10.95 -2.41
C LEU A 91 -5.64 -12.11 -2.97
N LYS A 92 -6.96 -11.95 -2.97
CA LYS A 92 -7.85 -12.90 -3.63
C LYS A 92 -8.54 -12.17 -4.77
N TYR A 93 -8.40 -12.69 -5.96
CA TYR A 93 -8.99 -12.07 -7.15
C TYR A 93 -10.37 -12.62 -7.44
N GLY A 94 -11.12 -11.90 -8.27
CA GLY A 94 -12.47 -12.30 -8.64
C GLY A 94 -12.55 -13.64 -9.37
N ASP A 95 -11.47 -14.04 -10.04
CA ASP A 95 -11.41 -15.34 -10.73
C ASP A 95 -11.09 -16.51 -9.78
N GLY A 96 -10.93 -16.22 -8.47
CA GLY A 96 -10.62 -17.24 -7.48
C GLY A 96 -9.14 -17.47 -7.23
N SER A 97 -8.27 -16.85 -8.03
CA SER A 97 -6.84 -16.99 -7.82
C SER A 97 -6.37 -16.14 -6.67
N THR A 98 -5.21 -16.46 -6.12
CA THR A 98 -4.63 -15.72 -5.00
C THR A 98 -3.18 -15.35 -5.33
N LYS A 99 -2.71 -14.30 -4.67
CA LYS A 99 -1.32 -13.86 -4.78
C LYS A 99 -0.82 -13.47 -3.41
N GLU A 100 0.29 -14.05 -2.99
CA GLU A 100 0.95 -13.68 -1.73
C GLU A 100 2.09 -12.74 -2.06
N ASP A 101 2.19 -11.67 -1.29
CA ASP A 101 3.24 -10.68 -1.50
C ASP A 101 3.51 -9.99 -0.17
N ASN A 102 4.45 -9.07 -0.17
CA ASN A 102 4.77 -8.31 1.01
C ASN A 102 5.25 -6.92 0.61
N GLU A 103 5.19 -5.99 1.57
CA GLU A 103 5.64 -4.62 1.37
C GLU A 103 6.54 -4.22 2.52
N ASP A 104 7.57 -3.44 2.18
CA ASP A 104 8.40 -2.80 3.19
C ASP A 104 7.78 -1.46 3.52
N LEU A 105 7.70 -1.15 4.81
CA LEU A 105 7.14 0.10 5.28
C LEU A 105 8.18 0.86 6.11
N ILE A 106 8.00 2.17 6.15
CA ILE A 106 8.87 3.05 6.92
C ILE A 106 8.00 4.07 7.66
N GLN A 107 8.38 4.39 8.89
CA GLN A 107 7.70 5.42 9.66
C GLN A 107 8.37 6.76 9.42
N VAL A 108 7.58 7.73 8.97
CA VAL A 108 8.05 9.09 8.68
C VAL A 108 7.15 10.03 9.46
N ASP A 109 7.74 10.77 10.39
CA ASP A 109 7.00 11.72 11.23
C ASP A 109 5.78 11.08 11.92
N GLY A 110 5.97 9.87 12.42
CA GLY A 110 4.92 9.15 13.13
C GLY A 110 3.90 8.46 12.23
N LYS A 111 4.06 8.57 10.94
CA LYS A 111 3.14 8.00 9.98
C LYS A 111 3.81 6.88 9.20
N TRP A 112 3.15 5.74 9.11
CA TRP A 112 3.68 4.61 8.33
C TRP A 112 3.34 4.77 6.86
N MET A 113 4.33 4.56 6.01
CA MET A 113 4.19 4.67 4.57
C MET A 113 4.82 3.47 3.89
N ILE A 114 4.35 3.15 2.70
CA ILE A 114 4.95 2.09 1.89
C ILE A 114 6.29 2.60 1.38
N ASN A 115 7.35 1.88 1.66
CA ASN A 115 8.69 2.27 1.23
C ASN A 115 8.89 1.82 -0.22
N SER A 116 8.99 2.78 -1.12
CA SER A 116 9.13 2.48 -2.55
C SER A 116 10.49 1.87 -2.90
N GLY A 117 11.47 2.02 -2.01
CA GLY A 117 12.83 1.56 -2.30
C GLY A 117 13.63 2.52 -3.17
N LYS A 118 13.13 3.72 -3.39
CA LYS A 118 13.79 4.70 -4.28
C LYS A 118 14.01 6.03 -3.63
#